data_a1fa537d9e8a4bd6456c856187ca30aa
#
_entry.id   a1fa537d9e8a4bd6456c856187ca30aa
#
_cell.length_a   1.000
_cell.length_b   1.000
_cell.length_c   1.000
_cell.angle_alpha   90.00
_cell.angle_beta   90.00
_cell.angle_gamma   90.00
#
_symmetry.space_group_name_H-M   'P 1'
#
loop_
_entity.id
_entity.type
_entity.pdbx_description
1 polymer ?
#
loop_
_entity_poly.entity_id
_entity_poly.type
_entity_poly.pdbx_seq_one_letter_code
_entity_poly.pdbx_strand_id
1 'polypeptide(L)'
;MYNLLVTSAEGAWDNPFYEFDRSRFLEYTADKVTATLTSLKGLSEKQIDLIKSLPCLFAYEGFNGSVRVGRITSIKERGRNILIEYEFHPTIETLDPQKIEEISPLLDIREWEMNRTHWAIKEENLLERLKAANLVSKDVAEWKQKHATTNKSVESRPQASRVTTVQGFIVKVLADKAKEGVEIFYRGHSDKKKYKLEPSLFRKDESGNYMYLHNEHILYRELIISNSQDFSSDEYTLDRLVRMQHYSLPTRLLDITSNPLIALYFACKSKYGKKVDGKYIDEDEGEIILFTLQREQVKYFDSDTASCIANLARLPKSEKNKIDLTIENEKSFNEQPAIKRLTHFIKEEKPFFEHKIIPSDMRKIICVKSKKSNDRIHSQSGAFLLFGLDAVLDEKGTPEINVSRISVSNKAAILDELDLLNINESTVFPYIENSAKYVAQKYAFRPPEKI
;
A
#
# COMPACT_ATOMS: atom_id res chain seq x y z
N MET A 1 14.28 -26.95 -0.12
CA MET A 1 13.16 -26.63 -1.04
C MET A 1 13.43 -25.33 -1.77
N TYR A 2 12.88 -25.16 -2.99
CA TYR A 2 12.98 -23.93 -3.77
C TYR A 2 11.75 -23.75 -4.66
N ASN A 3 11.50 -22.49 -5.08
CA ASN A 3 10.48 -22.16 -6.06
C ASN A 3 11.03 -22.32 -7.48
N LEU A 4 10.41 -23.12 -8.33
CA LEU A 4 10.64 -23.18 -9.77
C LEU A 4 9.56 -22.35 -10.46
N LEU A 5 9.97 -21.33 -11.19
CA LEU A 5 9.11 -20.37 -11.86
C LEU A 5 9.40 -20.41 -13.35
N VAL A 6 8.48 -20.94 -14.14
CA VAL A 6 8.62 -21.15 -15.60
C VAL A 6 7.57 -20.35 -16.34
N THR A 7 7.97 -19.70 -17.43
CA THR A 7 7.06 -18.92 -18.29
C THR A 7 7.41 -19.06 -19.78
N SER A 8 6.39 -18.95 -20.63
CA SER A 8 6.56 -18.80 -22.08
C SER A 8 6.74 -17.34 -22.52
N ALA A 9 6.43 -16.38 -21.66
CA ALA A 9 6.48 -14.96 -21.99
C ALA A 9 7.94 -14.49 -22.11
N GLU A 10 8.39 -14.17 -23.30
CA GLU A 10 9.73 -13.64 -23.56
C GLU A 10 9.94 -12.31 -22.84
N GLY A 11 11.10 -12.11 -22.20
CA GLY A 11 11.41 -10.91 -21.41
C GLY A 11 10.64 -10.79 -20.07
N ALA A 12 9.87 -11.79 -19.67
CA ALA A 12 9.11 -11.75 -18.43
C ALA A 12 10.00 -11.49 -17.21
N TRP A 13 11.18 -12.09 -17.15
CA TRP A 13 12.11 -11.95 -16.05
C TRP A 13 12.98 -10.68 -16.12
N ASP A 14 12.75 -9.80 -17.10
CA ASP A 14 13.39 -8.47 -17.16
C ASP A 14 12.53 -7.40 -16.44
N ASN A 15 11.32 -7.75 -16.08
CA ASN A 15 10.42 -6.92 -15.28
C ASN A 15 10.61 -7.19 -13.78
N PRO A 16 10.30 -6.22 -12.89
CA PRO A 16 10.40 -6.43 -11.44
C PRO A 16 9.28 -7.27 -10.83
N PHE A 17 8.32 -7.69 -11.63
CA PHE A 17 7.15 -8.49 -11.20
C PHE A 17 6.67 -9.41 -12.33
N TYR A 18 5.95 -10.47 -11.95
CA TYR A 18 5.28 -11.37 -12.88
C TYR A 18 3.93 -11.84 -12.29
N GLU A 19 2.96 -12.17 -13.15
CA GLU A 19 1.63 -12.58 -12.75
C GLU A 19 1.32 -13.98 -13.29
N PHE A 20 1.15 -14.95 -12.38
CA PHE A 20 0.76 -16.31 -12.71
C PHE A 20 -0.76 -16.47 -12.62
N ASP A 21 -1.36 -17.24 -13.54
CA ASP A 21 -2.70 -17.78 -13.32
C ASP A 21 -2.68 -18.70 -12.08
N ARG A 22 -3.66 -18.58 -11.21
CA ARG A 22 -3.75 -19.35 -9.96
C ARG A 22 -3.78 -20.87 -10.20
N SER A 23 -4.31 -21.32 -11.32
CA SER A 23 -4.32 -22.74 -11.71
C SER A 23 -2.93 -23.30 -11.99
N ARG A 24 -1.93 -22.41 -12.18
CA ARG A 24 -0.54 -22.77 -12.45
C ARG A 24 0.33 -22.78 -11.17
N PHE A 25 -0.23 -22.31 -10.06
CA PHE A 25 0.44 -22.31 -8.77
C PHE A 25 0.40 -23.67 -8.12
N LEU A 26 1.53 -24.16 -7.69
CA LEU A 26 1.78 -25.51 -7.16
C LEU A 26 1.60 -26.64 -8.17
N GLU A 27 1.46 -26.33 -9.46
CA GLU A 27 1.51 -27.35 -10.51
C GLU A 27 2.88 -28.05 -10.47
N TYR A 28 2.89 -29.37 -10.55
CA TYR A 28 4.11 -30.20 -10.43
C TYR A 28 4.83 -30.13 -9.06
N THR A 29 4.13 -29.74 -8.03
CA THR A 29 4.58 -29.81 -6.64
C THR A 29 4.12 -31.13 -6.02
N ALA A 30 4.96 -31.73 -5.17
CA ALA A 30 4.61 -32.98 -4.48
C ALA A 30 3.35 -32.78 -3.61
N ASP A 31 2.45 -33.78 -3.59
CA ASP A 31 1.18 -33.73 -2.86
C ASP A 31 1.34 -33.35 -1.38
N LYS A 32 2.39 -33.84 -0.72
CA LYS A 32 2.72 -33.52 0.66
C LYS A 32 2.99 -32.03 0.88
N VAL A 33 3.68 -31.37 -0.04
CA VAL A 33 3.98 -29.94 0.00
C VAL A 33 2.73 -29.14 -0.35
N THR A 34 2.01 -29.58 -1.38
CA THR A 34 0.75 -28.98 -1.80
C THR A 34 -0.27 -28.97 -0.66
N ALA A 35 -0.44 -30.08 0.06
CA ALA A 35 -1.36 -30.17 1.20
C ALA A 35 -1.04 -29.17 2.34
N THR A 36 0.24 -28.80 2.49
CA THR A 36 0.66 -27.81 3.49
C THR A 36 0.39 -26.36 3.03
N LEU A 37 0.38 -26.13 1.72
CA LEU A 37 0.31 -24.78 1.13
C LEU A 37 -1.05 -24.43 0.53
N THR A 38 -1.97 -25.40 0.38
CA THR A 38 -3.31 -25.13 -0.15
C THR A 38 -4.31 -24.97 0.99
N SER A 39 -5.11 -23.90 0.92
CA SER A 39 -6.33 -23.76 1.70
C SER A 39 -7.48 -23.35 0.78
N LEU A 40 -8.72 -23.72 1.14
CA LEU A 40 -9.93 -23.33 0.40
C LEU A 40 -10.15 -21.81 0.34
N LYS A 41 -9.46 -21.05 1.19
CA LYS A 41 -9.63 -19.59 1.35
C LYS A 41 -8.47 -18.74 0.80
N GLY A 42 -7.48 -19.35 0.13
CA GLY A 42 -6.27 -18.65 -0.33
C GLY A 42 -5.05 -18.90 0.56
N LEU A 43 -3.93 -18.24 0.25
CA LEU A 43 -2.68 -18.36 0.99
C LEU A 43 -2.73 -17.57 2.30
N SER A 44 -2.47 -18.21 3.43
CA SER A 44 -2.29 -17.52 4.70
C SER A 44 -0.94 -16.78 4.74
N GLU A 45 -0.79 -15.79 5.63
CA GLU A 45 0.48 -15.06 5.80
C GLU A 45 1.66 -16.02 6.09
N LYS A 46 1.45 -17.05 6.90
CA LYS A 46 2.49 -18.05 7.19
C LYS A 46 2.92 -18.84 5.94
N GLN A 47 1.98 -19.17 5.05
CA GLN A 47 2.27 -19.85 3.80
C GLN A 47 3.00 -18.92 2.83
N ILE A 48 2.59 -17.65 2.74
CA ILE A 48 3.27 -16.62 1.97
C ILE A 48 4.71 -16.43 2.47
N ASP A 49 4.92 -16.31 3.77
CA ASP A 49 6.25 -16.16 4.36
C ASP A 49 7.13 -17.39 4.11
N LEU A 50 6.57 -18.58 4.18
CA LEU A 50 7.28 -19.82 3.85
C LEU A 50 7.74 -19.80 2.38
N ILE A 51 6.85 -19.51 1.44
CA ILE A 51 7.15 -19.46 0.01
C ILE A 51 8.23 -18.40 -0.29
N LYS A 52 8.13 -17.21 0.32
CA LYS A 52 9.12 -16.13 0.19
C LYS A 52 10.48 -16.47 0.79
N SER A 53 10.51 -17.36 1.77
CA SER A 53 11.77 -17.82 2.40
C SER A 53 12.58 -18.73 1.52
N LEU A 54 11.97 -19.33 0.48
CA LEU A 54 12.62 -20.27 -0.42
C LEU A 54 13.38 -19.54 -1.53
N PRO A 55 14.59 -20.02 -1.91
CA PRO A 55 15.24 -19.52 -3.12
C PRO A 55 14.39 -19.84 -4.35
N CYS A 56 14.60 -19.07 -5.42
CA CYS A 56 13.85 -19.20 -6.65
C CYS A 56 14.75 -19.46 -7.83
N LEU A 57 14.34 -20.35 -8.73
CA LEU A 57 14.89 -20.54 -10.05
C LEU A 57 13.88 -20.00 -11.07
N PHE A 58 14.26 -18.97 -11.80
CA PHE A 58 13.46 -18.32 -12.84
C PHE A 58 13.94 -18.86 -14.19
N ALA A 59 13.05 -19.50 -14.95
CA ALA A 59 13.36 -20.12 -16.22
C ALA A 59 12.29 -19.83 -17.28
N TYR A 60 12.61 -20.08 -18.54
CA TYR A 60 11.67 -20.04 -19.63
C TYR A 60 11.31 -21.46 -20.08
N GLU A 61 10.14 -21.62 -20.71
CA GLU A 61 9.69 -22.88 -21.27
C GLU A 61 10.73 -23.47 -22.23
N GLY A 62 10.94 -24.78 -22.16
CA GLY A 62 11.93 -25.49 -22.99
C GLY A 62 13.38 -25.05 -22.77
N PHE A 63 13.69 -24.39 -21.65
CA PHE A 63 15.00 -23.77 -21.40
C PHE A 63 15.44 -22.79 -22.50
N ASN A 64 14.46 -22.16 -23.20
CA ASN A 64 14.70 -21.28 -24.36
C ASN A 64 15.05 -19.83 -23.96
N GLY A 65 15.79 -19.63 -22.89
CA GLY A 65 16.16 -18.30 -22.42
C GLY A 65 17.03 -18.34 -21.19
N SER A 66 17.43 -17.19 -20.73
CA SER A 66 18.30 -17.05 -19.56
C SER A 66 17.67 -17.61 -18.29
N VAL A 67 18.43 -18.37 -17.50
CA VAL A 67 18.01 -18.86 -16.20
C VAL A 67 18.63 -18.00 -15.11
N ARG A 68 17.84 -17.58 -14.13
CA ARG A 68 18.30 -16.69 -13.06
C ARG A 68 17.92 -17.26 -11.68
N VAL A 69 18.77 -17.00 -10.70
CA VAL A 69 18.51 -17.33 -9.29
C VAL A 69 18.10 -16.07 -8.55
N GLY A 70 17.07 -16.19 -7.71
CA GLY A 70 16.57 -15.04 -6.98
C GLY A 70 15.70 -15.43 -5.80
N ARG A 71 14.87 -14.50 -5.35
CA ARG A 71 13.83 -14.74 -4.34
C ARG A 71 12.59 -13.90 -4.62
N ILE A 72 11.46 -14.39 -4.17
CA ILE A 72 10.21 -13.62 -4.17
C ILE A 72 10.23 -12.66 -2.97
N THR A 73 9.97 -11.38 -3.23
CA THR A 73 9.89 -10.34 -2.21
C THR A 73 8.45 -10.05 -1.78
N SER A 74 7.49 -10.23 -2.70
CA SER A 74 6.06 -9.99 -2.44
C SER A 74 5.21 -11.00 -3.20
N ILE A 75 4.11 -11.45 -2.57
CA ILE A 75 3.08 -12.29 -3.20
C ILE A 75 1.74 -11.64 -2.93
N LYS A 76 0.96 -11.40 -3.98
CA LYS A 76 -0.37 -10.81 -3.90
C LYS A 76 -1.35 -11.63 -4.72
N GLU A 77 -2.38 -12.16 -4.08
CA GLU A 77 -3.46 -12.85 -4.80
C GLU A 77 -4.39 -11.82 -5.45
N ARG A 78 -4.65 -11.98 -6.76
CA ARG A 78 -5.48 -11.11 -7.57
C ARG A 78 -6.54 -11.91 -8.33
N GLY A 79 -7.67 -12.17 -7.70
CA GLY A 79 -8.75 -12.92 -8.31
C GLY A 79 -8.28 -14.30 -8.80
N ARG A 80 -8.14 -14.47 -10.13
CA ARG A 80 -7.63 -15.71 -10.74
C ARG A 80 -6.11 -15.77 -10.82
N ASN A 81 -5.41 -14.69 -10.51
CA ASN A 81 -3.96 -14.56 -10.69
C ASN A 81 -3.24 -14.37 -9.37
N ILE A 82 -1.95 -14.70 -9.36
CA ILE A 82 -1.01 -14.45 -8.27
C ILE A 82 0.10 -13.56 -8.82
N LEU A 83 0.16 -12.32 -8.34
CA LEU A 83 1.24 -11.40 -8.63
C LEU A 83 2.41 -11.67 -7.69
N ILE A 84 3.59 -11.82 -8.26
CA ILE A 84 4.85 -11.86 -7.51
C ILE A 84 5.74 -10.67 -7.87
N GLU A 85 6.39 -10.11 -6.87
CA GLU A 85 7.55 -9.23 -7.02
C GLU A 85 8.77 -10.01 -6.56
N TYR A 86 9.90 -9.84 -7.20
CA TYR A 86 11.10 -10.64 -6.94
C TYR A 86 12.38 -9.83 -7.15
N GLU A 87 13.48 -10.35 -6.65
CA GLU A 87 14.81 -9.81 -6.90
C GLU A 87 15.78 -10.96 -7.21
N PHE A 88 16.75 -10.68 -8.06
CA PHE A 88 17.79 -11.66 -8.40
C PHE A 88 18.93 -11.64 -7.39
N HIS A 89 19.64 -12.77 -7.31
CA HIS A 89 20.78 -12.88 -6.42
C HIS A 89 21.92 -11.97 -6.89
N PRO A 90 22.45 -11.07 -6.04
CA PRO A 90 23.37 -10.02 -6.48
C PRO A 90 24.73 -10.53 -7.00
N THR A 91 25.13 -11.75 -6.62
CA THR A 91 26.43 -12.32 -6.97
C THR A 91 26.34 -13.58 -7.86
N ILE A 92 25.12 -14.04 -8.18
CA ILE A 92 24.91 -15.13 -9.13
C ILE A 92 24.54 -14.50 -10.47
N GLU A 93 25.41 -14.66 -11.45
CA GLU A 93 25.14 -14.24 -12.80
C GLU A 93 24.07 -15.11 -13.46
N THR A 94 23.63 -14.71 -14.63
CA THR A 94 22.70 -15.50 -15.45
C THR A 94 23.32 -16.87 -15.76
N LEU A 95 22.57 -17.92 -15.47
CA LEU A 95 23.00 -19.30 -15.67
C LEU A 95 22.75 -19.74 -17.12
N ASP A 96 23.62 -20.60 -17.63
CA ASP A 96 23.50 -21.22 -18.94
C ASP A 96 22.31 -22.22 -18.91
N PRO A 97 21.28 -22.02 -19.73
CA PRO A 97 20.10 -22.88 -19.73
C PRO A 97 20.43 -24.33 -20.10
N GLN A 98 21.38 -24.60 -20.99
CA GLN A 98 21.78 -25.97 -21.36
C GLN A 98 22.38 -26.73 -20.18
N LYS A 99 23.20 -26.05 -19.38
CA LYS A 99 23.78 -26.64 -18.17
C LYS A 99 22.74 -26.89 -17.08
N ILE A 100 21.71 -26.06 -17.00
CA ILE A 100 20.59 -26.30 -16.07
C ILE A 100 19.74 -27.45 -16.56
N GLU A 101 19.52 -27.60 -17.86
CA GLU A 101 18.84 -28.74 -18.46
C GLU A 101 19.56 -30.07 -18.16
N GLU A 102 20.91 -30.10 -18.30
CA GLU A 102 21.73 -31.27 -17.97
C GLU A 102 21.58 -31.73 -16.51
N ILE A 103 21.44 -30.80 -15.58
CA ILE A 103 21.25 -31.11 -14.14
C ILE A 103 19.79 -31.11 -13.67
N SER A 104 18.84 -30.93 -14.57
CA SER A 104 17.42 -30.86 -14.25
C SER A 104 16.90 -32.06 -13.41
N PRO A 105 17.37 -33.30 -13.61
CA PRO A 105 16.98 -34.41 -12.75
C PRO A 105 17.48 -34.25 -11.29
N LEU A 106 18.63 -33.60 -11.08
CA LEU A 106 19.17 -33.32 -9.73
C LEU A 106 18.43 -32.18 -9.03
N LEU A 107 17.68 -31.39 -9.79
CA LEU A 107 16.83 -30.29 -9.32
C LEU A 107 15.36 -30.72 -9.15
N ASP A 108 15.06 -32.01 -9.32
CA ASP A 108 13.68 -32.55 -9.36
C ASP A 108 12.80 -31.87 -10.41
N ILE A 109 13.41 -31.50 -11.55
CA ILE A 109 12.71 -30.94 -12.71
C ILE A 109 12.58 -32.04 -13.77
N ARG A 110 11.34 -32.34 -14.17
CA ARG A 110 11.05 -33.31 -15.20
C ARG A 110 10.99 -32.59 -16.56
N GLU A 111 11.52 -33.22 -17.59
CA GLU A 111 11.62 -32.65 -18.96
C GLU A 111 10.28 -32.07 -19.44
N TRP A 112 9.19 -32.78 -19.25
CA TRP A 112 7.87 -32.35 -19.71
C TRP A 112 7.26 -31.17 -18.91
N GLU A 113 7.73 -30.88 -17.69
CA GLU A 113 7.29 -29.73 -16.90
C GLU A 113 7.69 -28.43 -17.57
N MET A 114 8.84 -28.40 -18.20
CA MET A 114 9.39 -27.21 -18.86
C MET A 114 8.64 -26.80 -20.12
N ASN A 115 7.69 -27.60 -20.60
CA ASN A 115 6.87 -27.26 -21.76
C ASN A 115 5.62 -26.44 -21.43
N ARG A 116 5.56 -25.89 -20.21
CA ARG A 116 4.36 -25.18 -19.76
C ARG A 116 4.67 -24.13 -18.68
N THR A 117 4.06 -22.95 -18.81
CA THR A 117 4.08 -21.91 -17.77
C THR A 117 3.50 -22.46 -16.47
N HIS A 118 4.29 -22.48 -15.40
CA HIS A 118 3.89 -22.98 -14.09
C HIS A 118 4.77 -22.44 -12.95
N TRP A 119 4.28 -22.61 -11.72
CA TRP A 119 5.03 -22.35 -10.50
C TRP A 119 4.97 -23.59 -9.60
N ALA A 120 6.11 -24.26 -9.45
CA ALA A 120 6.26 -25.44 -8.60
C ALA A 120 7.12 -25.14 -7.38
N ILE A 121 6.95 -25.93 -6.32
CA ILE A 121 7.89 -25.99 -5.19
C ILE A 121 8.54 -27.36 -5.19
N LYS A 122 9.86 -27.36 -5.28
CA LYS A 122 10.70 -28.55 -5.36
C LYS A 122 11.37 -28.85 -4.01
N GLU A 123 11.50 -30.14 -3.66
CA GLU A 123 12.04 -30.53 -2.34
C GLU A 123 13.59 -30.56 -2.30
N GLU A 124 14.27 -30.14 -3.36
CA GLU A 124 15.74 -30.09 -3.45
C GLU A 124 16.35 -28.78 -2.90
N ASN A 125 17.63 -28.82 -2.52
CA ASN A 125 18.36 -27.60 -2.17
C ASN A 125 19.03 -27.00 -3.42
N LEU A 126 18.40 -25.94 -3.98
CA LEU A 126 18.84 -25.30 -5.20
C LEU A 126 20.32 -24.91 -5.19
N LEU A 127 20.76 -24.19 -4.15
CA LEU A 127 22.12 -23.64 -4.10
C LEU A 127 23.18 -24.74 -3.93
N GLU A 128 22.90 -25.76 -3.17
CA GLU A 128 23.80 -26.92 -3.04
C GLU A 128 23.97 -27.67 -4.36
N ARG A 129 22.85 -27.88 -5.09
CA ARG A 129 22.91 -28.56 -6.39
C ARG A 129 23.67 -27.75 -7.44
N LEU A 130 23.44 -26.43 -7.48
CA LEU A 130 24.17 -25.53 -8.38
C LEU A 130 25.67 -25.46 -8.05
N LYS A 131 26.05 -25.45 -6.76
CA LYS A 131 27.44 -25.52 -6.31
C LYS A 131 28.11 -26.85 -6.67
N ALA A 132 27.41 -27.95 -6.48
CA ALA A 132 27.91 -29.28 -6.83
C ALA A 132 28.15 -29.45 -8.33
N ALA A 133 27.34 -28.78 -9.16
CA ALA A 133 27.50 -28.73 -10.60
C ALA A 133 28.52 -27.67 -11.09
N ASN A 134 29.19 -26.94 -10.18
CA ASN A 134 30.11 -25.83 -10.47
C ASN A 134 29.47 -24.69 -11.31
N LEU A 135 28.15 -24.52 -11.24
CA LEU A 135 27.42 -23.45 -11.90
C LEU A 135 27.43 -22.15 -11.08
N VAL A 136 27.72 -22.24 -9.80
CA VAL A 136 27.79 -21.14 -8.84
C VAL A 136 29.04 -21.32 -7.98
N SER A 137 29.73 -20.23 -7.65
CA SER A 137 30.90 -20.24 -6.79
C SER A 137 30.59 -20.86 -5.41
N LYS A 138 31.55 -21.63 -4.86
CA LYS A 138 31.43 -22.24 -3.53
C LYS A 138 31.25 -21.22 -2.41
N ASP A 139 31.74 -20.00 -2.60
CA ASP A 139 31.69 -18.90 -1.64
C ASP A 139 30.37 -18.13 -1.65
N VAL A 140 29.44 -18.44 -2.58
CA VAL A 140 28.12 -17.85 -2.57
C VAL A 140 27.43 -18.23 -1.27
N ALA A 141 27.26 -17.23 -0.39
CA ALA A 141 26.54 -17.41 0.85
C ALA A 141 25.08 -17.74 0.52
N GLU A 142 24.51 -18.73 1.22
CA GLU A 142 23.06 -18.86 1.26
C GLU A 142 22.49 -17.50 1.65
N TRP A 143 21.42 -17.08 0.98
CA TRP A 143 20.67 -15.92 1.42
C TRP A 143 20.31 -16.15 2.87
N LYS A 144 21.03 -15.50 3.79
CA LYS A 144 20.79 -15.67 5.22
C LYS A 144 19.31 -15.43 5.44
N GLN A 145 18.58 -16.49 5.69
CA GLN A 145 17.24 -16.36 6.24
C GLN A 145 17.40 -15.51 7.49
N LYS A 146 16.86 -14.32 7.49
CA LYS A 146 16.49 -13.70 8.74
C LYS A 146 15.36 -14.58 9.29
N HIS A 147 15.73 -15.66 9.96
CA HIS A 147 14.77 -16.42 10.73
C HIS A 147 14.07 -15.44 11.65
N ALA A 148 12.77 -15.38 11.55
CA ALA A 148 11.92 -14.95 12.63
C ALA A 148 12.04 -15.95 13.78
N THR A 149 13.22 -16.02 14.41
CA THR A 149 13.31 -16.43 15.79
C THR A 149 12.64 -15.32 16.57
N THR A 150 11.60 -15.64 17.26
CA THR A 150 10.94 -14.91 18.33
C THR A 150 11.96 -14.42 19.38
N ASN A 151 12.76 -13.49 18.96
CA ASN A 151 13.38 -12.47 19.78
C ASN A 151 13.21 -11.20 18.97
N LYS A 152 12.33 -10.34 19.45
CA LYS A 152 12.10 -8.98 18.99
C LYS A 152 13.41 -8.22 18.84
N SER A 153 14.14 -8.47 17.75
CA SER A 153 15.00 -7.47 17.15
C SER A 153 14.14 -6.81 16.08
N VAL A 154 13.53 -5.72 16.45
CA VAL A 154 13.01 -4.69 15.56
C VAL A 154 13.98 -4.61 14.39
N GLU A 155 13.53 -5.01 13.16
CA GLU A 155 14.20 -4.52 11.96
C GLU A 155 14.31 -3.03 12.17
N SER A 156 15.53 -2.53 12.23
CA SER A 156 15.76 -1.10 12.29
C SER A 156 15.24 -0.53 10.97
N ARG A 157 13.99 -0.11 10.96
CA ARG A 157 13.56 1.02 10.13
C ARG A 157 14.71 2.01 10.25
N PRO A 158 15.20 2.66 9.17
CA PRO A 158 16.24 3.67 9.29
C PRO A 158 15.85 4.50 10.49
N GLN A 159 16.75 4.61 11.49
CA GLN A 159 16.44 5.00 12.85
C GLN A 159 15.63 6.29 12.79
N ALA A 160 14.31 6.16 12.82
CA ALA A 160 13.40 7.26 12.64
C ALA A 160 13.70 8.20 13.79
N SER A 161 14.16 9.38 13.47
CA SER A 161 14.48 10.38 14.48
C SER A 161 13.26 10.55 15.38
N ARG A 162 13.45 10.36 16.66
CA ARG A 162 12.39 10.41 17.66
C ARG A 162 12.16 11.87 18.09
N VAL A 163 10.89 12.24 18.17
CA VAL A 163 10.45 13.55 18.62
C VAL A 163 9.65 13.39 19.91
N THR A 164 9.92 14.26 20.90
CA THR A 164 9.29 14.26 22.23
C THR A 164 8.69 15.61 22.62
N THR A 165 8.88 16.65 21.81
CA THR A 165 8.37 18.01 22.00
C THR A 165 7.97 18.64 20.67
N VAL A 166 7.09 19.63 20.70
CA VAL A 166 6.71 20.42 19.52
C VAL A 166 7.91 21.18 18.96
N GLN A 167 8.74 21.77 19.83
CA GLN A 167 9.96 22.47 19.40
C GLN A 167 10.91 21.56 18.62
N GLY A 168 11.20 20.36 19.15
CA GLY A 168 12.07 19.39 18.47
C GLY A 168 11.52 18.96 17.10
N PHE A 169 10.20 18.85 17.00
CA PHE A 169 9.54 18.55 15.72
C PHE A 169 9.67 19.70 14.71
N ILE A 170 9.41 20.95 15.15
CA ILE A 170 9.54 22.14 14.28
C ILE A 170 10.97 22.28 13.76
N VAL A 171 11.98 22.14 14.62
CA VAL A 171 13.39 22.21 14.21
C VAL A 171 13.66 21.19 13.11
N LYS A 172 13.15 19.97 13.25
CA LYS A 172 13.34 18.93 12.26
C LYS A 172 12.64 19.22 10.93
N VAL A 173 11.38 19.63 10.97
CA VAL A 173 10.62 20.01 9.76
C VAL A 173 11.30 21.15 9.01
N LEU A 174 11.86 22.14 9.73
CA LEU A 174 12.57 23.27 9.15
C LEU A 174 13.95 22.89 8.60
N ALA A 175 14.60 21.88 9.17
CA ALA A 175 15.86 21.35 8.64
C ALA A 175 15.66 20.61 7.31
N ASP A 176 14.53 19.89 7.16
CA ASP A 176 14.15 19.15 5.96
C ASP A 176 13.41 20.06 4.95
N LYS A 177 13.85 21.32 4.78
CA LYS A 177 13.22 22.25 3.83
C LYS A 177 13.05 21.62 2.47
N ALA A 178 11.82 21.68 1.95
CA ALA A 178 11.55 21.27 0.59
C ALA A 178 12.48 22.02 -0.40
N LYS A 179 13.13 21.26 -1.29
CA LYS A 179 13.85 21.86 -2.41
C LYS A 179 12.86 22.58 -3.31
N GLU A 180 13.34 23.54 -4.10
CA GLU A 180 12.50 24.19 -5.08
C GLU A 180 11.83 23.15 -6.01
N GLY A 181 10.52 23.31 -6.25
CA GLY A 181 9.74 22.36 -7.06
C GLY A 181 9.26 21.10 -6.31
N VAL A 182 9.55 20.95 -5.02
CA VAL A 182 9.10 19.80 -4.20
C VAL A 182 7.99 20.22 -3.24
N GLU A 183 6.98 19.39 -3.10
CA GLU A 183 5.93 19.54 -2.07
C GLU A 183 6.05 18.41 -1.04
N ILE A 184 5.79 18.73 0.22
CA ILE A 184 5.79 17.78 1.34
C ILE A 184 4.40 17.81 1.98
N PHE A 185 3.81 16.63 2.12
CA PHE A 185 2.60 16.40 2.88
C PHE A 185 2.88 15.49 4.06
N TYR A 186 2.03 15.57 5.07
CA TYR A 186 2.20 14.87 6.33
C TYR A 186 0.95 14.06 6.69
N ARG A 187 1.15 12.99 7.44
CA ARG A 187 0.07 12.22 8.08
C ARG A 187 0.53 11.72 9.44
N GLY A 188 -0.32 11.84 10.46
CA GLY A 188 -0.05 11.32 11.80
C GLY A 188 -0.76 9.98 12.02
N HIS A 189 -0.02 9.01 12.56
CA HIS A 189 -0.57 7.76 13.09
C HIS A 189 -0.34 7.72 14.60
N SER A 190 -1.41 7.57 15.37
CA SER A 190 -1.28 7.51 16.83
C SER A 190 -0.71 6.18 17.34
N ASP A 191 -0.69 5.15 16.53
CA ASP A 191 -0.07 3.86 16.80
C ASP A 191 0.62 3.35 15.52
N LYS A 192 1.97 3.39 15.53
CA LYS A 192 2.78 3.01 14.37
C LYS A 192 2.73 1.52 14.03
N LYS A 193 2.26 0.66 14.95
CA LYS A 193 2.15 -0.77 14.73
C LYS A 193 0.81 -1.14 14.12
N LYS A 194 -0.24 -0.41 14.49
CA LYS A 194 -1.62 -0.69 14.13
C LYS A 194 -2.01 -0.10 12.78
N TYR A 195 -1.61 1.14 12.51
CA TYR A 195 -2.05 1.86 11.33
C TYR A 195 -1.12 1.63 10.13
N LYS A 196 -1.73 1.35 8.97
CA LYS A 196 -1.06 1.17 7.68
C LYS A 196 -1.36 2.35 6.76
N LEU A 197 -0.53 2.49 5.70
CA LEU A 197 -0.72 3.50 4.65
C LEU A 197 -1.76 3.03 3.61
N GLU A 198 -2.97 2.76 4.09
CA GLU A 198 -4.08 2.30 3.24
C GLU A 198 -5.36 3.06 3.56
N PRO A 199 -6.17 3.39 2.54
CA PRO A 199 -7.51 3.93 2.74
C PRO A 199 -8.41 2.97 3.51
N SER A 200 -9.41 3.50 4.22
CA SER A 200 -10.37 2.67 4.96
C SER A 200 -11.13 1.67 4.09
N LEU A 201 -11.34 1.99 2.82
CA LEU A 201 -11.98 1.11 1.83
C LEU A 201 -11.18 -0.19 1.59
N PHE A 202 -9.84 -0.13 1.68
CA PHE A 202 -8.94 -1.24 1.39
C PHE A 202 -8.60 -2.09 2.61
N ARG A 203 -9.15 -1.75 3.78
CA ARG A 203 -8.93 -2.53 5.02
C ARG A 203 -9.53 -3.92 4.91
N LYS A 204 -8.80 -4.87 5.48
CA LYS A 204 -9.18 -6.28 5.54
C LYS A 204 -9.57 -6.67 6.95
N ASP A 205 -10.43 -7.66 7.07
CA ASP A 205 -10.75 -8.34 8.32
C ASP A 205 -9.59 -9.26 8.77
N GLU A 206 -9.73 -9.91 9.91
CA GLU A 206 -8.75 -10.88 10.43
C GLU A 206 -8.55 -12.10 9.52
N SER A 207 -9.52 -12.37 8.66
CA SER A 207 -9.48 -13.46 7.66
C SER A 207 -8.85 -13.02 6.32
N GLY A 208 -8.43 -11.75 6.19
CA GLY A 208 -7.83 -11.20 4.98
C GLY A 208 -8.82 -10.74 3.91
N ASN A 209 -10.13 -10.75 4.17
CA ASN A 209 -11.14 -10.29 3.23
C ASN A 209 -11.31 -8.78 3.30
N TYR A 210 -11.50 -8.13 2.14
CA TYR A 210 -11.83 -6.71 2.11
C TYR A 210 -13.19 -6.45 2.75
N MET A 211 -13.22 -5.58 3.76
CA MET A 211 -14.44 -5.25 4.48
C MET A 211 -15.43 -4.44 3.62
N TYR A 212 -14.95 -3.56 2.77
CA TYR A 212 -15.77 -2.58 2.07
C TYR A 212 -15.57 -2.53 0.56
N LEU A 213 -14.38 -2.85 0.04
CA LEU A 213 -13.97 -2.65 -1.36
C LEU A 213 -14.94 -3.26 -2.38
N HIS A 214 -15.53 -4.41 -2.04
CA HIS A 214 -16.45 -5.12 -2.93
C HIS A 214 -17.78 -4.38 -3.13
N ASN A 215 -18.18 -3.58 -2.14
CA ASN A 215 -19.45 -2.86 -2.12
C ASN A 215 -19.25 -1.34 -2.28
N GLU A 216 -18.07 -0.87 -2.69
CA GLU A 216 -17.77 0.55 -2.85
C GLU A 216 -18.87 1.30 -3.63
N HIS A 217 -19.32 0.74 -4.74
CA HIS A 217 -20.33 1.35 -5.60
C HIS A 217 -21.74 1.41 -4.95
N ILE A 218 -22.01 0.52 -3.99
CA ILE A 218 -23.23 0.54 -3.19
C ILE A 218 -23.12 1.62 -2.12
N LEU A 219 -22.02 1.61 -1.34
CA LEU A 219 -21.76 2.62 -0.31
C LEU A 219 -21.87 4.03 -0.87
N TYR A 220 -21.26 4.25 -2.06
CA TYR A 220 -21.33 5.53 -2.75
C TYR A 220 -22.77 5.97 -3.05
N ARG A 221 -23.61 5.06 -3.57
CA ARG A 221 -25.00 5.39 -3.95
C ARG A 221 -25.93 5.53 -2.77
N GLU A 222 -25.86 4.63 -1.80
CA GLU A 222 -26.74 4.63 -0.62
C GLU A 222 -26.59 5.92 0.19
N LEU A 223 -25.37 6.43 0.37
CA LEU A 223 -25.17 7.67 1.09
C LEU A 223 -25.76 8.88 0.33
N ILE A 224 -25.60 8.92 -1.01
CA ILE A 224 -26.17 9.98 -1.84
C ILE A 224 -27.70 9.92 -1.83
N ILE A 225 -28.30 8.72 -1.90
CA ILE A 225 -29.76 8.55 -1.85
C ILE A 225 -30.30 9.08 -0.53
N SER A 226 -29.65 8.72 0.58
CA SER A 226 -30.10 9.10 1.91
C SER A 226 -29.91 10.59 2.23
N ASN A 227 -28.99 11.28 1.56
CA ASN A 227 -28.57 12.64 1.87
C ASN A 227 -28.37 13.49 0.61
N SER A 228 -29.26 13.41 -0.37
CA SER A 228 -29.10 14.01 -1.69
C SER A 228 -28.85 15.52 -1.67
N GLN A 229 -29.43 16.24 -0.71
CA GLN A 229 -29.26 17.69 -0.58
C GLN A 229 -27.82 18.07 -0.22
N ASP A 230 -27.15 17.27 0.63
CA ASP A 230 -25.77 17.52 1.05
C ASP A 230 -24.77 17.37 -0.12
N PHE A 231 -25.13 16.58 -1.13
CA PHE A 231 -24.30 16.32 -2.32
C PHE A 231 -24.66 17.21 -3.53
N SER A 232 -25.65 18.08 -3.41
CA SER A 232 -26.17 18.88 -4.53
C SER A 232 -25.14 19.88 -5.11
N SER A 233 -24.19 20.34 -4.30
CA SER A 233 -23.12 21.27 -4.70
C SER A 233 -21.87 20.56 -5.20
N ASP A 234 -21.79 19.23 -5.15
CA ASP A 234 -20.62 18.46 -5.53
C ASP A 234 -20.65 18.20 -7.05
N GLU A 235 -19.75 18.84 -7.78
CA GLU A 235 -19.67 18.74 -9.24
C GLU A 235 -18.95 17.47 -9.69
N TYR A 236 -17.84 17.12 -9.02
CA TYR A 236 -16.99 15.98 -9.34
C TYR A 236 -17.22 14.79 -8.41
N THR A 237 -17.01 13.59 -8.93
CA THR A 237 -17.03 12.37 -8.10
C THR A 237 -16.00 12.47 -6.96
N LEU A 238 -14.88 13.13 -7.18
CA LEU A 238 -13.89 13.40 -6.13
C LEU A 238 -14.49 14.25 -4.99
N ASP A 239 -15.27 15.30 -5.28
CA ASP A 239 -15.92 16.11 -4.24
C ASP A 239 -16.83 15.27 -3.37
N ARG A 240 -17.62 14.38 -3.99
CA ARG A 240 -18.49 13.43 -3.29
C ARG A 240 -17.71 12.45 -2.42
N LEU A 241 -16.60 11.89 -2.92
CA LEU A 241 -15.74 11.01 -2.13
C LEU A 241 -15.13 11.73 -0.93
N VAL A 242 -14.69 12.97 -1.10
CA VAL A 242 -14.16 13.81 -0.02
C VAL A 242 -15.23 14.08 1.04
N ARG A 243 -16.46 14.38 0.64
CA ARG A 243 -17.60 14.54 1.54
C ARG A 243 -17.93 13.24 2.27
N MET A 244 -17.95 12.11 1.57
CA MET A 244 -18.16 10.78 2.16
C MET A 244 -17.10 10.45 3.21
N GLN A 245 -15.82 10.69 2.90
CA GLN A 245 -14.70 10.53 3.82
C GLN A 245 -14.87 11.40 5.07
N HIS A 246 -15.36 12.62 4.89
CA HIS A 246 -15.65 13.54 5.97
C HIS A 246 -16.67 12.96 6.96
N TYR A 247 -17.71 12.29 6.49
CA TYR A 247 -18.71 11.59 7.30
C TYR A 247 -18.31 10.16 7.66
N SER A 248 -17.03 9.84 7.58
CA SER A 248 -16.45 8.55 7.99
C SER A 248 -16.92 7.34 7.15
N LEU A 249 -17.50 7.56 5.97
CA LEU A 249 -17.75 6.48 5.03
C LEU A 249 -16.41 5.99 4.46
N PRO A 250 -16.16 4.68 4.38
CA PRO A 250 -14.93 4.17 3.75
C PRO A 250 -14.83 4.55 2.28
N THR A 251 -13.75 5.24 1.92
CA THR A 251 -13.44 5.66 0.54
C THR A 251 -12.04 5.23 0.13
N ARG A 252 -11.68 5.42 -1.15
CA ARG A 252 -10.34 5.20 -1.70
C ARG A 252 -9.37 6.36 -1.45
N LEU A 253 -9.73 7.29 -0.57
CA LEU A 253 -8.91 8.43 -0.18
C LEU A 253 -8.14 8.12 1.11
N LEU A 254 -6.90 8.58 1.16
CA LEU A 254 -6.10 8.63 2.38
C LEU A 254 -5.79 10.09 2.69
N ASP A 255 -6.28 10.59 3.83
CA ASP A 255 -6.06 11.97 4.24
C ASP A 255 -4.58 12.27 4.48
N ILE A 256 -4.10 13.35 3.92
CA ILE A 256 -2.78 13.96 4.17
C ILE A 256 -2.96 15.45 4.39
N THR A 257 -2.00 16.08 5.03
CA THR A 257 -2.06 17.52 5.33
C THR A 257 -0.77 18.23 4.93
N SER A 258 -0.86 19.46 4.47
CA SER A 258 0.30 20.33 4.30
C SER A 258 0.78 20.98 5.60
N ASN A 259 0.00 20.87 6.69
CA ASN A 259 0.35 21.42 8.00
C ASN A 259 1.00 20.34 8.89
N PRO A 260 2.32 20.38 9.14
CA PRO A 260 3.00 19.38 9.95
C PRO A 260 2.47 19.29 11.39
N LEU A 261 2.01 20.39 11.98
CA LEU A 261 1.49 20.40 13.36
C LEU A 261 0.13 19.70 13.48
N ILE A 262 -0.69 19.71 12.41
CA ILE A 262 -1.90 18.90 12.35
C ILE A 262 -1.56 17.40 12.31
N ALA A 263 -0.54 17.02 11.55
CA ALA A 263 -0.07 15.63 11.55
C ALA A 263 0.48 15.21 12.92
N LEU A 264 1.23 16.09 13.61
CA LEU A 264 1.71 15.85 14.96
C LEU A 264 0.55 15.66 15.94
N TYR A 265 -0.50 16.48 15.84
CA TYR A 265 -1.71 16.32 16.65
C TYR A 265 -2.34 14.92 16.46
N PHE A 266 -2.49 14.48 15.21
CA PHE A 266 -3.02 13.13 14.93
C PHE A 266 -2.10 12.00 15.42
N ALA A 267 -0.79 12.19 15.37
CA ALA A 267 0.18 11.22 15.90
C ALA A 267 0.10 11.10 17.43
N CYS A 268 -0.34 12.15 18.11
CA CYS A 268 -0.49 12.19 19.56
C CYS A 268 -1.92 11.84 20.05
N LYS A 269 -2.95 11.97 19.20
CA LYS A 269 -4.35 11.71 19.55
C LYS A 269 -4.61 10.20 19.69
N SER A 270 -4.23 9.63 20.84
CA SER A 270 -4.54 8.23 21.19
C SER A 270 -5.12 8.16 22.61
N LYS A 271 -5.61 6.98 22.97
CA LYS A 271 -5.94 6.72 24.37
C LYS A 271 -4.64 6.77 25.18
N TYR A 272 -4.58 7.67 26.16
CA TYR A 272 -3.43 7.78 27.04
C TYR A 272 -3.29 6.51 27.87
N GLY A 273 -2.06 6.06 28.08
CA GLY A 273 -1.73 5.05 29.04
C GLY A 273 -2.08 5.46 30.46
N LYS A 274 -1.95 4.54 31.40
CA LYS A 274 -2.15 4.84 32.82
C LYS A 274 -1.15 5.90 33.29
N LYS A 275 -1.61 6.85 34.11
CA LYS A 275 -0.74 7.81 34.78
C LYS A 275 0.01 7.06 35.88
N VAL A 276 1.35 6.99 35.82
CA VAL A 276 2.22 6.41 36.82
C VAL A 276 3.14 7.53 37.30
N ASP A 277 3.17 7.79 38.61
CA ASP A 277 3.94 8.85 39.26
C ASP A 277 3.76 10.23 38.62
N GLY A 278 2.49 10.58 38.31
CA GLY A 278 2.19 11.90 37.72
C GLY A 278 2.53 12.01 36.23
N LYS A 279 3.18 11.04 35.61
CA LYS A 279 3.52 11.01 34.18
C LYS A 279 2.67 10.00 33.44
N TYR A 280 2.22 10.38 32.25
CA TYR A 280 1.58 9.41 31.34
C TYR A 280 2.64 8.50 30.76
N ILE A 281 2.39 7.18 30.78
CA ILE A 281 3.18 6.21 30.04
C ILE A 281 2.47 6.04 28.70
N ASP A 282 3.15 6.39 27.60
CA ASP A 282 2.69 6.10 26.25
C ASP A 282 2.69 4.60 26.05
N GLU A 283 1.52 3.99 25.94
CA GLU A 283 1.41 2.56 25.64
C GLU A 283 1.91 2.26 24.22
N ASP A 284 1.66 3.20 23.26
CA ASP A 284 2.03 3.05 21.86
C ASP A 284 2.74 4.29 21.31
N GLU A 285 3.84 4.08 20.62
CA GLU A 285 4.49 5.17 19.88
C GLU A 285 3.67 5.60 18.68
N GLY A 286 3.51 6.91 18.52
CA GLY A 286 2.99 7.50 17.29
C GLY A 286 4.08 7.63 16.23
N GLU A 287 3.66 7.95 15.02
CA GLU A 287 4.55 8.32 13.94
C GLU A 287 3.96 9.42 13.07
N ILE A 288 4.84 10.23 12.50
CA ILE A 288 4.50 11.16 11.43
C ILE A 288 5.12 10.64 10.15
N ILE A 289 4.30 10.50 9.14
CA ILE A 289 4.69 10.08 7.80
C ILE A 289 4.80 11.34 6.95
N LEU A 290 5.92 11.48 6.23
CA LEU A 290 6.17 12.55 5.27
C LEU A 290 6.09 11.95 3.87
N PHE A 291 5.28 12.56 3.02
CA PHE A 291 5.16 12.26 1.60
C PHE A 291 5.81 13.39 0.81
N THR A 292 6.92 13.09 0.16
CA THR A 292 7.67 14.04 -0.64
C THR A 292 7.51 13.71 -2.12
N LEU A 293 7.09 14.68 -2.91
CA LEU A 293 6.84 14.50 -4.34
C LEU A 293 7.14 15.80 -5.11
N GLN A 294 7.35 15.68 -6.44
CA GLN A 294 7.52 16.84 -7.30
C GLN A 294 6.19 17.59 -7.43
N ARG A 295 6.23 18.91 -7.43
CA ARG A 295 5.01 19.76 -7.53
C ARG A 295 4.17 19.43 -8.76
N GLU A 296 4.79 19.06 -9.86
CA GLU A 296 4.13 18.70 -11.12
C GLU A 296 3.30 17.40 -11.01
N GLN A 297 3.64 16.55 -10.05
CA GLN A 297 2.91 15.29 -9.78
C GLN A 297 1.66 15.50 -8.93
N VAL A 298 1.54 16.67 -8.27
CA VAL A 298 0.34 17.01 -7.50
C VAL A 298 -0.78 17.37 -8.47
N LYS A 299 -1.86 16.60 -8.41
CA LYS A 299 -3.05 16.81 -9.25
C LYS A 299 -4.06 17.71 -8.55
N TYR A 300 -4.90 18.35 -9.34
CA TYR A 300 -6.04 19.11 -8.84
C TYR A 300 -7.32 18.31 -9.03
N PHE A 301 -8.36 18.72 -8.31
CA PHE A 301 -9.67 18.06 -8.26
C PHE A 301 -10.29 17.81 -9.65
N ASP A 302 -9.99 18.64 -10.62
CA ASP A 302 -10.51 18.63 -11.99
C ASP A 302 -9.57 17.98 -13.02
N SER A 303 -8.44 17.38 -12.59
CA SER A 303 -7.53 16.68 -13.50
C SER A 303 -8.17 15.40 -14.06
N ASP A 304 -7.84 15.06 -15.31
CA ASP A 304 -8.39 13.86 -15.96
C ASP A 304 -8.03 12.58 -15.22
N THR A 305 -6.79 12.46 -14.76
CA THR A 305 -6.36 11.31 -13.96
C THR A 305 -7.15 11.18 -12.65
N ALA A 306 -7.44 12.30 -11.97
CA ALA A 306 -8.26 12.30 -10.76
C ALA A 306 -9.69 11.84 -11.06
N SER A 307 -10.31 12.33 -12.14
CA SER A 307 -11.63 11.88 -12.57
C SER A 307 -11.65 10.40 -12.93
N CYS A 308 -10.64 9.90 -13.67
CA CYS A 308 -10.54 8.49 -14.02
C CYS A 308 -10.52 7.58 -12.76
N ILE A 309 -9.67 7.89 -11.79
CA ILE A 309 -9.51 7.08 -10.58
C ILE A 309 -10.72 7.25 -9.64
N ALA A 310 -11.23 8.47 -9.43
CA ALA A 310 -12.37 8.71 -8.56
C ALA A 310 -13.63 7.98 -9.05
N ASN A 311 -13.91 8.00 -10.35
CA ASN A 311 -15.08 7.34 -10.93
C ASN A 311 -15.04 5.81 -10.84
N LEU A 312 -13.92 5.18 -10.48
CA LEU A 312 -13.88 3.77 -10.11
C LEU A 312 -14.84 3.45 -8.94
N ALA A 313 -15.09 4.42 -8.05
CA ALA A 313 -16.05 4.25 -6.97
C ALA A 313 -17.48 3.96 -7.47
N ARG A 314 -17.81 4.39 -8.68
CA ARG A 314 -19.14 4.22 -9.28
C ARG A 314 -19.32 2.88 -10.00
N LEU A 315 -18.21 2.20 -10.38
CA LEU A 315 -18.25 0.91 -11.06
C LEU A 315 -18.56 -0.23 -10.09
N PRO A 316 -19.50 -1.14 -10.41
CA PRO A 316 -19.68 -2.39 -9.68
C PRO A 316 -18.39 -3.25 -9.68
N LYS A 317 -18.20 -4.05 -8.64
CA LYS A 317 -17.05 -4.97 -8.56
C LYS A 317 -16.94 -5.88 -9.79
N SER A 318 -18.07 -6.41 -10.26
CA SER A 318 -18.11 -7.27 -11.45
C SER A 318 -17.57 -6.60 -12.71
N GLU A 319 -17.75 -5.27 -12.83
CA GLU A 319 -17.19 -4.49 -13.94
C GLU A 319 -15.71 -4.17 -13.72
N LYS A 320 -15.32 -3.79 -12.49
CA LYS A 320 -13.90 -3.58 -12.16
C LYS A 320 -13.05 -4.81 -12.43
N ASN A 321 -13.56 -6.00 -12.11
CA ASN A 321 -12.86 -7.27 -12.33
C ASN A 321 -12.68 -7.62 -13.82
N LYS A 322 -13.41 -6.97 -14.73
CA LYS A 322 -13.28 -7.17 -16.18
C LYS A 322 -12.26 -6.22 -16.82
N ILE A 323 -11.75 -5.24 -16.07
CA ILE A 323 -10.73 -4.33 -16.58
C ILE A 323 -9.41 -5.08 -16.70
N ASP A 324 -9.00 -5.32 -17.93
CA ASP A 324 -7.70 -5.90 -18.23
C ASP A 324 -6.64 -4.79 -18.32
N LEU A 325 -5.82 -4.69 -17.28
CA LEU A 325 -4.74 -3.71 -17.18
C LEU A 325 -3.43 -4.19 -17.84
N THR A 326 -3.42 -5.37 -18.46
CA THR A 326 -2.27 -5.86 -19.24
C THR A 326 -2.26 -5.29 -20.65
N ILE A 327 -3.40 -4.74 -21.11
CA ILE A 327 -3.51 -4.09 -22.40
C ILE A 327 -2.82 -2.72 -22.32
N GLU A 328 -1.59 -2.64 -22.81
CA GLU A 328 -0.81 -1.38 -22.81
C GLU A 328 -1.23 -0.43 -23.93
N ASN A 329 -1.74 -0.97 -25.04
CA ASN A 329 -2.22 -0.15 -26.15
C ASN A 329 -3.45 0.65 -25.72
N GLU A 330 -3.32 1.98 -25.66
CA GLU A 330 -4.37 2.89 -25.20
C GLU A 330 -5.70 2.73 -25.95
N LYS A 331 -5.66 2.58 -27.28
CA LYS A 331 -6.87 2.41 -28.09
C LYS A 331 -7.58 1.09 -27.72
N SER A 332 -6.87 -0.01 -27.68
CA SER A 332 -7.43 -1.32 -27.31
C SER A 332 -7.93 -1.34 -25.86
N PHE A 333 -7.21 -0.69 -24.96
CA PHE A 333 -7.63 -0.53 -23.57
C PHE A 333 -8.97 0.18 -23.44
N ASN A 334 -9.12 1.29 -24.17
CA ASN A 334 -10.35 2.10 -24.14
C ASN A 334 -11.54 1.42 -24.83
N GLU A 335 -11.33 0.41 -25.66
CA GLU A 335 -12.42 -0.39 -26.25
C GLU A 335 -13.09 -1.38 -25.28
N GLN A 336 -12.49 -1.65 -24.13
CA GLN A 336 -13.08 -2.54 -23.10
C GLN A 336 -14.45 -2.01 -22.62
N PRO A 337 -15.48 -2.87 -22.50
CA PRO A 337 -16.82 -2.45 -22.07
C PRO A 337 -16.82 -1.75 -20.70
N ALA A 338 -16.02 -2.23 -19.74
CA ALA A 338 -15.91 -1.62 -18.41
C ALA A 338 -15.27 -0.22 -18.47
N ILE A 339 -14.30 0.00 -19.37
CA ILE A 339 -13.67 1.30 -19.59
C ILE A 339 -14.61 2.26 -20.29
N LYS A 340 -15.39 1.80 -21.28
CA LYS A 340 -16.44 2.61 -21.90
C LYS A 340 -17.48 3.07 -20.86
N ARG A 341 -17.86 2.17 -19.95
CA ARG A 341 -18.78 2.52 -18.87
C ARG A 341 -18.16 3.52 -17.89
N LEU A 342 -16.87 3.37 -17.57
CA LEU A 342 -16.14 4.36 -16.76
C LEU A 342 -16.11 5.72 -17.43
N THR A 343 -15.80 5.79 -18.73
CA THR A 343 -15.83 7.00 -19.51
C THR A 343 -17.20 7.67 -19.51
N HIS A 344 -18.28 6.89 -19.55
CA HIS A 344 -19.65 7.42 -19.44
C HIS A 344 -19.83 8.19 -18.11
N PHE A 345 -19.40 7.60 -16.98
CA PHE A 345 -19.45 8.29 -15.69
C PHE A 345 -18.58 9.56 -15.63
N ILE A 346 -17.40 9.53 -16.26
CA ILE A 346 -16.52 10.70 -16.31
C ILE A 346 -17.20 11.83 -17.13
N LYS A 347 -17.85 11.51 -18.23
CA LYS A 347 -18.53 12.48 -19.08
C LYS A 347 -19.74 13.12 -18.41
N GLU A 348 -20.34 12.54 -17.39
CA GLU A 348 -21.39 13.20 -16.60
C GLU A 348 -20.86 14.41 -15.82
N GLU A 349 -19.59 14.38 -15.40
CA GLU A 349 -18.93 15.49 -14.70
C GLU A 349 -18.03 16.34 -15.63
N LYS A 350 -17.56 15.74 -16.73
CA LYS A 350 -16.69 16.37 -17.75
C LYS A 350 -17.21 16.03 -19.14
N PRO A 351 -18.23 16.73 -19.66
CA PRO A 351 -18.89 16.38 -20.92
C PRO A 351 -17.94 16.28 -22.13
N PHE A 352 -16.86 17.06 -22.15
CA PHE A 352 -15.87 17.10 -23.23
C PHE A 352 -14.68 16.16 -22.99
N PHE A 353 -14.73 15.29 -21.99
CA PHE A 353 -13.66 14.31 -21.74
C PHE A 353 -13.43 13.43 -22.97
N GLU A 354 -12.19 13.43 -23.47
CA GLU A 354 -11.80 12.54 -24.55
C GLU A 354 -11.70 11.09 -24.03
N HIS A 355 -12.16 10.14 -24.83
CA HIS A 355 -12.11 8.71 -24.46
C HIS A 355 -10.67 8.18 -24.60
N LYS A 356 -9.76 8.66 -23.75
CA LYS A 356 -8.33 8.37 -23.73
C LYS A 356 -7.84 8.13 -22.31
N ILE A 357 -8.34 7.07 -21.68
CA ILE A 357 -7.87 6.67 -20.35
C ILE A 357 -6.54 5.94 -20.51
N ILE A 358 -5.52 6.40 -19.79
CA ILE A 358 -4.18 5.81 -19.80
C ILE A 358 -4.18 4.59 -18.88
N PRO A 359 -3.85 3.36 -19.39
CA PRO A 359 -3.91 2.13 -18.58
C PRO A 359 -3.10 2.20 -17.29
N SER A 360 -1.87 2.74 -17.37
CA SER A 360 -1.00 2.85 -16.20
C SER A 360 -1.55 3.77 -15.10
N ASP A 361 -2.35 4.79 -15.46
CA ASP A 361 -2.94 5.71 -14.48
C ASP A 361 -3.97 5.04 -13.59
N MET A 362 -4.63 3.99 -14.08
CA MET A 362 -5.63 3.24 -13.31
C MET A 362 -5.06 2.51 -12.09
N ARG A 363 -3.75 2.27 -12.05
CA ARG A 363 -3.03 1.61 -10.94
C ARG A 363 -2.32 2.60 -10.02
N LYS A 364 -2.21 3.87 -10.40
CA LYS A 364 -1.44 4.86 -9.65
C LYS A 364 -2.10 5.24 -8.31
N ILE A 365 -1.25 5.70 -7.42
CA ILE A 365 -1.65 6.50 -6.27
C ILE A 365 -1.25 7.93 -6.60
N ILE A 366 -2.20 8.84 -6.63
CA ILE A 366 -1.94 10.24 -6.93
C ILE A 366 -2.21 11.13 -5.72
N CYS A 367 -1.35 12.13 -5.53
CA CYS A 367 -1.64 13.21 -4.60
C CYS A 367 -2.60 14.19 -5.27
N VAL A 368 -3.73 14.46 -4.65
CA VAL A 368 -4.76 15.35 -5.20
C VAL A 368 -5.15 16.42 -4.19
N LYS A 369 -5.20 17.68 -4.66
CA LYS A 369 -5.76 18.81 -3.93
C LYS A 369 -7.23 18.95 -4.31
N SER A 370 -8.13 18.79 -3.32
CA SER A 370 -9.57 18.98 -3.51
C SER A 370 -10.00 20.42 -3.33
N LYS A 371 -11.23 20.72 -3.73
CA LYS A 371 -11.90 21.98 -3.32
C LYS A 371 -12.04 21.98 -1.81
N LYS A 372 -11.84 23.15 -1.19
CA LYS A 372 -12.04 23.33 0.25
C LYS A 372 -13.53 23.54 0.52
N SER A 373 -14.31 22.49 0.33
CA SER A 373 -15.77 22.53 0.37
C SER A 373 -16.38 22.46 1.78
N ASN A 374 -15.57 22.20 2.82
CA ASN A 374 -16.03 22.15 4.20
C ASN A 374 -14.97 22.63 5.20
N ASP A 375 -15.42 23.00 6.39
CA ASP A 375 -14.59 23.59 7.45
C ASP A 375 -13.47 22.67 7.93
N ARG A 376 -13.66 21.36 7.91
CA ARG A 376 -12.64 20.38 8.30
C ARG A 376 -11.48 20.36 7.33
N ILE A 377 -11.75 20.37 6.01
CA ILE A 377 -10.68 20.42 4.99
C ILE A 377 -9.91 21.72 5.12
N HIS A 378 -10.63 22.82 5.41
CA HIS A 378 -10.02 24.12 5.68
C HIS A 378 -9.09 24.08 6.90
N SER A 379 -9.58 23.62 8.05
CA SER A 379 -8.84 23.60 9.31
C SER A 379 -7.65 22.66 9.28
N GLN A 380 -7.77 21.54 8.56
CA GLN A 380 -6.72 20.53 8.47
C GLN A 380 -5.73 20.75 7.32
N SER A 381 -5.91 21.80 6.48
CA SER A 381 -5.09 22.04 5.27
C SER A 381 -4.95 20.77 4.42
N GLY A 382 -6.10 20.08 4.22
CA GLY A 382 -6.17 18.73 3.71
C GLY A 382 -5.84 18.63 2.22
N ALA A 383 -5.16 17.56 1.86
CA ALA A 383 -5.04 16.97 0.54
C ALA A 383 -5.25 15.46 0.70
N PHE A 384 -5.25 14.72 -0.40
CA PHE A 384 -5.53 13.29 -0.35
C PHE A 384 -4.56 12.51 -1.24
N LEU A 385 -4.21 11.30 -0.82
CA LEU A 385 -3.73 10.29 -1.74
C LEU A 385 -4.97 9.53 -2.24
N LEU A 386 -5.21 9.57 -3.54
CA LEU A 386 -6.30 8.87 -4.22
C LEU A 386 -5.74 7.59 -4.84
N PHE A 387 -6.31 6.46 -4.45
CA PHE A 387 -5.82 5.13 -4.79
C PHE A 387 -6.54 4.57 -6.02
N GLY A 388 -5.76 4.12 -7.01
CA GLY A 388 -6.24 3.44 -8.20
C GLY A 388 -6.85 2.06 -7.90
N LEU A 389 -7.07 1.26 -8.93
CA LEU A 389 -7.88 0.04 -8.87
C LEU A 389 -7.42 -0.93 -7.79
N ASP A 390 -6.16 -1.38 -7.82
CA ASP A 390 -5.55 -2.29 -6.86
C ASP A 390 -4.26 -1.69 -6.27
N ALA A 391 -4.24 -0.37 -6.15
CA ALA A 391 -3.05 0.34 -5.71
C ALA A 391 -2.73 0.04 -4.23
N VAL A 392 -1.47 -0.23 -3.97
CA VAL A 392 -0.93 -0.41 -2.61
C VAL A 392 0.24 0.54 -2.44
N LEU A 393 0.21 1.32 -1.36
CA LEU A 393 1.32 2.18 -1.01
C LEU A 393 2.33 1.40 -0.17
N ASP A 394 3.51 1.20 -0.74
CA ASP A 394 4.62 0.57 -0.02
C ASP A 394 5.09 1.46 1.14
N GLU A 395 5.71 0.85 2.16
CA GLU A 395 6.27 1.56 3.31
C GLU A 395 7.37 2.57 2.93
N LYS A 396 8.03 2.37 1.80
CA LYS A 396 9.05 3.27 1.23
C LYS A 396 8.49 4.26 0.20
N GLY A 397 7.23 4.08 -0.21
CA GLY A 397 6.55 4.91 -1.20
C GLY A 397 6.43 4.26 -2.58
N THR A 398 6.28 5.09 -3.59
CA THR A 398 6.26 4.74 -5.02
C THR A 398 7.36 5.51 -5.74
N PRO A 399 7.64 5.26 -7.02
CA PRO A 399 8.59 6.07 -7.78
C PRO A 399 8.29 7.59 -7.74
N GLU A 400 7.00 7.94 -7.64
CA GLU A 400 6.55 9.34 -7.63
C GLU A 400 6.42 9.93 -6.22
N ILE A 401 6.23 9.09 -5.18
CA ILE A 401 5.94 9.50 -3.80
C ILE A 401 6.97 8.88 -2.87
N ASN A 402 7.94 9.66 -2.42
CA ASN A 402 8.90 9.21 -1.42
C ASN A 402 8.30 9.30 -0.02
N VAL A 403 8.43 8.23 0.77
CA VAL A 403 7.90 8.14 2.13
C VAL A 403 9.03 8.09 3.14
N SER A 404 9.00 9.03 4.10
CA SER A 404 9.88 9.02 5.29
C SER A 404 9.06 9.13 6.57
N ARG A 405 9.66 8.78 7.72
CA ARG A 405 8.94 8.65 8.99
C ARG A 405 9.69 9.27 10.14
N ILE A 406 8.93 9.85 11.08
CA ILE A 406 9.42 10.39 12.34
C ILE A 406 8.63 9.72 13.47
N SER A 407 9.29 9.04 14.39
CA SER A 407 8.65 8.46 15.58
C SER A 407 8.30 9.55 16.60
N VAL A 408 7.14 9.43 17.24
CA VAL A 408 6.62 10.37 18.23
C VAL A 408 6.37 9.66 19.55
N SER A 409 6.86 10.24 20.63
CA SER A 409 6.59 9.79 22.01
C SER A 409 6.35 11.01 22.92
N ASN A 410 5.99 10.78 24.18
CA ASN A 410 5.60 11.84 25.12
C ASN A 410 4.37 12.63 24.62
N LYS A 411 3.40 11.90 24.08
CA LYS A 411 2.24 12.43 23.37
C LYS A 411 1.40 13.41 24.18
N ALA A 412 1.21 13.15 25.48
CA ALA A 412 0.41 14.00 26.35
C ALA A 412 1.02 15.41 26.45
N ALA A 413 2.34 15.50 26.72
CA ALA A 413 3.03 16.79 26.79
C ALA A 413 3.01 17.52 25.43
N ILE A 414 3.17 16.79 24.33
CA ILE A 414 3.07 17.39 22.99
C ILE A 414 1.66 17.96 22.75
N LEU A 415 0.59 17.28 23.20
CA LEU A 415 -0.78 17.81 23.05
C LEU A 415 -1.01 19.05 23.90
N ASP A 416 -0.44 19.12 25.11
CA ASP A 416 -0.49 20.31 25.94
C ASP A 416 0.26 21.48 25.27
N GLU A 417 1.45 21.24 24.70
CA GLU A 417 2.19 22.24 23.91
C GLU A 417 1.42 22.68 22.66
N LEU A 418 0.74 21.75 21.94
CA LEU A 418 -0.08 22.07 20.77
C LEU A 418 -1.33 22.89 21.14
N ASP A 419 -1.92 22.64 22.31
CA ASP A 419 -3.08 23.42 22.80
C ASP A 419 -2.69 24.88 23.07
N LEU A 420 -1.48 25.14 23.60
CA LEU A 420 -0.93 26.49 23.73
C LEU A 420 -0.79 27.21 22.36
N LEU A 421 -0.58 26.45 21.30
CA LEU A 421 -0.52 26.95 19.93
C LEU A 421 -1.90 26.98 19.24
N ASN A 422 -2.96 26.77 20.01
CA ASN A 422 -4.34 26.70 19.52
C ASN A 422 -4.58 25.56 18.49
N ILE A 423 -3.82 24.47 18.64
CA ILE A 423 -4.02 23.22 17.85
C ILE A 423 -4.59 22.17 18.80
N ASN A 424 -5.90 22.06 18.83
CA ASN A 424 -6.64 21.20 19.75
C ASN A 424 -7.89 20.61 19.06
N GLU A 425 -8.71 19.86 19.79
CA GLU A 425 -9.86 19.17 19.22
C GLU A 425 -10.89 20.12 18.60
N SER A 426 -11.06 21.30 19.19
CA SER A 426 -12.01 22.31 18.72
C SER A 426 -11.57 22.97 17.40
N THR A 427 -10.26 23.20 17.21
CA THR A 427 -9.72 23.86 16.02
C THR A 427 -9.44 22.89 14.88
N VAL A 428 -9.05 21.64 15.20
CA VAL A 428 -8.81 20.58 14.21
C VAL A 428 -10.12 19.99 13.69
N PHE A 429 -11.16 19.92 14.53
CA PHE A 429 -12.50 19.46 14.20
C PHE A 429 -13.51 20.56 14.54
N PRO A 430 -13.70 21.56 13.67
CA PRO A 430 -14.49 22.75 13.97
C PRO A 430 -16.01 22.50 13.93
N TYR A 431 -16.46 21.48 14.64
CA TYR A 431 -17.89 21.18 14.85
C TYR A 431 -18.29 21.61 16.26
N ILE A 432 -19.50 22.08 16.40
CA ILE A 432 -20.03 22.58 17.66
C ILE A 432 -19.95 21.52 18.77
N GLU A 433 -20.14 20.24 18.44
CA GLU A 433 -20.05 19.14 19.39
C GLU A 433 -18.62 18.95 19.94
N ASN A 434 -17.63 19.08 19.08
CA ASN A 434 -16.22 18.97 19.48
C ASN A 434 -15.78 20.21 20.27
N SER A 435 -16.21 21.38 19.85
CA SER A 435 -15.98 22.63 20.58
C SER A 435 -16.61 22.58 21.97
N ALA A 436 -17.85 22.12 22.09
CA ALA A 436 -18.52 21.96 23.37
C ALA A 436 -17.80 20.97 24.30
N LYS A 437 -17.36 19.82 23.78
CA LYS A 437 -16.57 18.82 24.53
C LYS A 437 -15.24 19.41 25.00
N TYR A 438 -14.51 20.10 24.12
CA TYR A 438 -13.25 20.74 24.46
C TYR A 438 -13.43 21.76 25.59
N VAL A 439 -14.42 22.66 25.46
CA VAL A 439 -14.73 23.67 26.49
C VAL A 439 -15.10 23.00 27.81
N ALA A 440 -15.96 21.99 27.80
CA ALA A 440 -16.34 21.26 28.98
C ALA A 440 -15.14 20.60 29.68
N GLN A 441 -14.23 19.98 28.94
CA GLN A 441 -13.02 19.38 29.49
C GLN A 441 -12.03 20.41 30.04
N LYS A 442 -11.86 21.54 29.35
CA LYS A 442 -10.95 22.62 29.75
C LYS A 442 -11.34 23.25 31.08
N TYR A 443 -12.65 23.41 31.34
CA TYR A 443 -13.18 24.03 32.55
C TYR A 443 -13.75 23.03 33.56
N ALA A 444 -13.54 21.73 33.36
CA ALA A 444 -13.90 20.71 34.33
C ALA A 444 -13.09 20.92 35.64
N PHE A 445 -13.77 20.79 36.79
CA PHE A 445 -13.09 20.86 38.10
C PHE A 445 -12.03 19.75 38.17
N ARG A 446 -10.80 20.14 38.40
CA ARG A 446 -9.70 19.23 38.73
C ARG A 446 -9.28 19.51 40.16
N PRO A 447 -9.38 18.51 41.08
CA PRO A 447 -8.85 18.72 42.43
C PRO A 447 -7.36 19.06 42.33
N PRO A 448 -6.86 19.98 43.20
CA PRO A 448 -5.45 20.35 43.21
C PRO A 448 -4.59 19.09 43.41
N GLU A 449 -3.56 18.94 42.59
CA GLU A 449 -2.58 17.86 42.78
C GLU A 449 -2.00 18.00 44.19
N LYS A 450 -2.10 16.94 45.01
CA LYS A 450 -1.40 16.92 46.29
C LYS A 450 0.10 17.03 45.99
N ILE A 451 0.66 18.18 46.43
CA ILE A 451 2.11 18.44 46.41
C ILE A 451 2.83 17.39 47.28
#